data_93e10a8cc6fa435bf53695b331131ccf
#
_entry.id   93e10a8cc6fa435bf53695b331131ccf
#
_cell.length_a   1.000
_cell.length_b   1.000
_cell.length_c   1.000
_cell.angle_alpha   90.00
_cell.angle_beta   90.00
_cell.angle_gamma   90.00
#
_symmetry.space_group_name_H-M   'P 1'
#
loop_
_entity.id
_entity.type
_entity.pdbx_description
1 polymer ?
#
loop_
_entity_poly.entity_id
_entity_poly.type
_entity_poly.pdbx_seq_one_letter_code
_entity_poly.pdbx_strand_id
1 'polypeptide(L)'
;GGGIAAYKALDLIRRLKERQIHVRCVLTRAAQQFVTPLSASALSNERAYTDLFDAASEFDAGHIRLGRDCDLIVVAPATADLMAKMAQGHADDLASAILLAANRPILLAPAMNPLMWNNAATRRNVAQLERDGVAMIGPNAGEMAEANEAGVGRMAEPMEIAAAAEKFLRPPQPRPLAGKRVLITAGPTHEPIDP
;
A
#
# COMPACT_ATOMS: atom_id res chain seq x y z
N GLY A 1 8.40 -2.41 4.32
CA GLY A 1 8.74 -3.08 5.58
C GLY A 1 9.65 -4.28 5.40
N GLY A 2 10.23 -4.78 6.49
CA GLY A 2 11.19 -5.89 6.49
C GLY A 2 10.55 -7.23 6.79
N GLY A 3 10.52 -8.11 5.81
CA GLY A 3 10.06 -9.49 5.90
C GLY A 3 10.37 -10.22 4.61
N ILE A 4 10.25 -11.55 4.60
CA ILE A 4 10.57 -12.35 3.42
C ILE A 4 9.83 -11.87 2.15
N ALA A 5 8.61 -11.36 2.27
CA ALA A 5 7.83 -10.83 1.16
C ALA A 5 8.41 -9.53 0.55
N ALA A 6 9.46 -8.93 1.14
CA ALA A 6 10.05 -7.69 0.62
C ALA A 6 10.60 -7.84 -0.82
N TYR A 7 11.01 -9.06 -1.24
CA TYR A 7 11.46 -9.28 -2.62
C TYR A 7 10.37 -8.94 -3.65
N LYS A 8 9.08 -9.14 -3.31
CA LYS A 8 7.96 -8.80 -4.17
C LYS A 8 7.81 -7.28 -4.38
N ALA A 9 8.34 -6.47 -3.46
CA ALA A 9 8.31 -5.02 -3.61
C ALA A 9 9.14 -4.55 -4.82
N LEU A 10 10.18 -5.27 -5.20
CA LEU A 10 10.96 -4.97 -6.40
C LEU A 10 10.13 -5.16 -7.68
N ASP A 11 9.32 -6.21 -7.76
CA ASP A 11 8.37 -6.37 -8.87
C ASP A 11 7.25 -5.33 -8.80
N LEU A 12 6.76 -4.99 -7.61
CA LEU A 12 5.76 -3.93 -7.44
C LEU A 12 6.25 -2.59 -8.00
N ILE A 13 7.50 -2.20 -7.75
CA ILE A 13 8.09 -0.99 -8.34
C ILE A 13 7.97 -1.02 -9.86
N ARG A 14 8.30 -2.14 -10.50
CA ARG A 14 8.19 -2.30 -11.96
C ARG A 14 6.75 -2.16 -12.43
N ARG A 15 5.79 -2.83 -11.75
CA ARG A 15 4.36 -2.78 -12.09
C ARG A 15 3.76 -1.37 -11.98
N LEU A 16 4.21 -0.60 -10.99
CA LEU A 16 3.80 0.80 -10.84
C LEU A 16 4.38 1.66 -11.96
N LYS A 17 5.67 1.49 -12.31
CA LYS A 17 6.31 2.23 -13.40
C LYS A 17 5.70 1.90 -14.78
N GLU A 18 5.35 0.65 -15.05
CA GLU A 18 4.62 0.25 -16.26
C GLU A 18 3.28 1.01 -16.41
N ARG A 19 2.71 1.47 -15.30
CA ARG A 19 1.51 2.31 -15.24
C ARG A 19 1.82 3.81 -15.22
N GLN A 20 3.09 4.18 -15.51
CA GLN A 20 3.57 5.56 -15.47
C GLN A 20 3.44 6.24 -14.10
N ILE A 21 3.43 5.46 -13.04
CA ILE A 21 3.45 5.96 -11.66
C ILE A 21 4.90 6.16 -11.25
N HIS A 22 5.23 7.38 -10.85
CA HIS A 22 6.54 7.71 -10.29
C HIS A 22 6.68 7.10 -8.88
N VAL A 23 7.80 6.42 -8.60
CA VAL A 23 7.99 5.68 -7.35
C VAL A 23 9.24 6.19 -6.62
N ARG A 24 9.08 6.63 -5.39
CA ARG A 24 10.17 6.86 -4.44
C ARG A 24 10.17 5.77 -3.39
N CYS A 25 11.34 5.23 -3.07
CA CYS A 25 11.48 4.07 -2.19
C CYS A 25 12.05 4.48 -0.83
N VAL A 26 11.40 4.00 0.23
CA VAL A 26 11.89 4.10 1.61
C VAL A 26 12.05 2.69 2.16
N LEU A 27 13.22 2.34 2.65
CA LEU A 27 13.52 1.03 3.21
C LEU A 27 13.77 1.13 4.70
N THR A 28 13.00 0.38 5.49
CA THR A 28 13.31 0.21 6.92
C THR A 28 14.63 -0.55 7.09
N ARG A 29 15.27 -0.44 8.25
CA ARG A 29 16.48 -1.20 8.57
C ARG A 29 16.26 -2.71 8.36
N ALA A 30 15.09 -3.23 8.76
CA ALA A 30 14.75 -4.63 8.56
C ALA A 30 14.55 -4.98 7.07
N ALA A 31 14.02 -4.08 6.25
CA ALA A 31 13.85 -4.32 4.82
C ALA A 31 15.19 -4.53 4.11
N GLN A 32 16.24 -3.86 4.54
CA GLN A 32 17.59 -3.95 3.97
C GLN A 32 18.25 -5.33 4.17
N GLN A 33 17.70 -6.18 5.04
CA GLN A 33 18.14 -7.58 5.17
C GLN A 33 17.62 -8.48 4.03
N PHE A 34 16.59 -8.05 3.29
CA PHE A 34 15.95 -8.83 2.23
C PHE A 34 16.14 -8.21 0.84
N VAL A 35 16.22 -6.89 0.76
CA VAL A 35 16.41 -6.14 -0.50
C VAL A 35 17.39 -5.00 -0.25
N THR A 36 18.18 -4.66 -1.26
CA THR A 36 19.20 -3.61 -1.10
C THR A 36 18.64 -2.25 -1.53
N PRO A 37 19.13 -1.15 -0.94
CA PRO A 37 18.84 0.19 -1.43
C PRO A 37 19.24 0.37 -2.91
N LEU A 38 20.33 -0.29 -3.33
CA LEU A 38 20.78 -0.26 -4.72
C LEU A 38 19.74 -0.86 -5.67
N SER A 39 19.16 -2.03 -5.33
CA SER A 39 18.14 -2.67 -6.16
C SER A 39 16.89 -1.79 -6.28
N ALA A 40 16.44 -1.20 -5.16
CA ALA A 40 15.28 -0.32 -5.15
C ALA A 40 15.54 0.95 -5.97
N SER A 41 16.72 1.58 -5.82
CA SER A 41 17.11 2.76 -6.58
C SER A 41 17.20 2.47 -8.08
N ALA A 42 17.81 1.37 -8.47
CA ALA A 42 17.93 0.98 -9.87
C ALA A 42 16.58 0.77 -10.55
N LEU A 43 15.62 0.15 -9.84
CA LEU A 43 14.28 -0.12 -10.39
C LEU A 43 13.38 1.12 -10.40
N SER A 44 13.47 1.98 -9.39
CA SER A 44 12.67 3.22 -9.33
C SER A 44 13.24 4.33 -10.22
N ASN A 45 14.53 4.29 -10.58
CA ASN A 45 15.33 5.38 -11.14
C ASN A 45 15.43 6.60 -10.20
N GLU A 46 15.29 6.35 -8.90
CA GLU A 46 15.33 7.35 -7.85
C GLU A 46 16.19 6.83 -6.70
N ARG A 47 16.77 7.73 -5.92
CA ARG A 47 17.46 7.34 -4.70
C ARG A 47 16.49 6.64 -3.74
N ALA A 48 16.90 5.51 -3.17
CA ALA A 48 16.20 4.90 -2.05
C ALA A 48 16.64 5.53 -0.73
N TYR A 49 15.70 5.85 0.13
CA TYR A 49 15.92 6.49 1.43
C TYR A 49 15.92 5.42 2.53
N THR A 50 16.88 5.51 3.45
CA THR A 50 17.07 4.48 4.48
C THR A 50 17.22 5.03 5.89
N ASP A 51 17.56 6.29 6.05
CA ASP A 51 17.89 6.90 7.33
C ASP A 51 17.08 8.18 7.56
N LEU A 52 16.60 8.34 8.81
CA LEU A 52 15.89 9.55 9.24
C LEU A 52 16.84 10.76 9.33
N PHE A 53 18.11 10.52 9.64
CA PHE A 53 19.13 11.55 9.87
C PHE A 53 20.17 11.61 8.73
N ASP A 54 19.81 11.25 7.52
CA ASP A 54 20.69 11.37 6.37
C ASP A 54 20.91 12.86 6.02
N ALA A 55 22.13 13.33 6.25
CA ALA A 55 22.52 14.74 6.04
C ALA A 55 22.24 15.26 4.62
N ALA A 56 22.22 14.41 3.61
CA ALA A 56 21.88 14.80 2.25
C ALA A 56 20.38 15.04 2.04
N SER A 57 19.52 14.53 2.94
CA SER A 57 18.06 14.70 2.92
C SER A 57 17.55 15.68 3.99
N GLU A 58 18.35 16.00 5.03
CA GLU A 58 17.95 16.84 6.16
C GLU A 58 17.87 18.34 5.83
N PHE A 59 18.59 18.84 4.84
CA PHE A 59 18.56 20.25 4.46
C PHE A 59 17.15 20.80 4.17
N ASP A 60 16.14 19.92 4.04
CA ASP A 60 14.80 20.27 3.58
C ASP A 60 13.67 19.60 4.40
N ALA A 61 13.87 19.18 5.65
CA ALA A 61 12.91 18.40 6.43
C ALA A 61 12.43 17.14 5.63
N GLY A 62 13.39 16.34 5.16
CA GLY A 62 13.21 15.30 4.14
C GLY A 62 12.09 14.29 4.39
N HIS A 63 11.88 13.84 5.66
CA HIS A 63 10.79 12.92 6.00
C HIS A 63 9.40 13.57 5.86
N ILE A 64 9.26 14.88 6.18
CA ILE A 64 7.99 15.60 6.02
C ILE A 64 7.66 15.77 4.54
N ARG A 65 8.65 16.12 3.70
CA ARG A 65 8.46 16.25 2.26
C ARG A 65 8.12 14.91 1.62
N LEU A 66 8.83 13.84 1.99
CA LEU A 66 8.53 12.49 1.47
C LEU A 66 7.08 12.07 1.76
N GLY A 67 6.55 12.43 2.93
CA GLY A 67 5.17 12.13 3.30
C GLY A 67 4.11 13.04 2.66
N ARG A 68 4.49 14.24 2.22
CA ARG A 68 3.56 15.26 1.66
C ARG A 68 3.61 15.37 0.15
N ASP A 69 4.81 15.23 -0.43
CA ASP A 69 5.04 15.37 -1.88
C ASP A 69 4.80 14.04 -2.61
N CYS A 70 3.76 13.33 -2.23
CA CYS A 70 3.28 12.12 -2.90
C CYS A 70 1.75 12.15 -2.94
N ASP A 71 1.16 11.40 -3.85
CA ASP A 71 -0.29 11.25 -3.96
C ASP A 71 -0.82 10.05 -3.19
N LEU A 72 0.04 9.07 -2.92
CA LEU A 72 -0.28 7.83 -2.19
C LEU A 72 0.98 7.29 -1.52
N ILE A 73 0.85 6.75 -0.31
CA ILE A 73 1.89 5.97 0.35
C ILE A 73 1.48 4.49 0.31
N VAL A 74 2.33 3.64 -0.25
CA VAL A 74 2.14 2.19 -0.28
C VAL A 74 3.16 1.52 0.62
N VAL A 75 2.71 0.72 1.58
CA VAL A 75 3.58 -0.06 2.47
C VAL A 75 3.52 -1.54 2.08
N ALA A 76 4.56 -2.02 1.46
CA ALA A 76 4.67 -3.40 0.96
C ALA A 76 6.07 -3.98 1.23
N PRO A 77 6.18 -5.01 2.06
CA PRO A 77 5.17 -5.54 2.96
C PRO A 77 4.88 -4.63 4.16
N ALA A 78 3.65 -4.63 4.65
CA ALA A 78 3.29 -4.10 5.96
C ALA A 78 3.43 -5.21 7.00
N THR A 79 4.50 -5.15 7.79
CA THR A 79 4.76 -6.14 8.87
C THR A 79 3.93 -5.83 10.11
N ALA A 80 3.74 -6.82 10.98
CA ALA A 80 3.04 -6.63 12.25
C ALA A 80 3.69 -5.53 13.10
N ASP A 81 5.03 -5.46 13.14
CA ASP A 81 5.77 -4.41 13.84
C ASP A 81 5.46 -3.02 13.29
N LEU A 82 5.57 -2.83 11.96
CA LEU A 82 5.31 -1.54 11.35
C LEU A 82 3.85 -1.09 11.52
N MET A 83 2.90 -2.03 11.41
CA MET A 83 1.49 -1.76 11.67
C MET A 83 1.23 -1.39 13.13
N ALA A 84 1.93 -2.04 14.07
CA ALA A 84 1.86 -1.69 15.50
C ALA A 84 2.41 -0.28 15.75
N LYS A 85 3.56 0.06 15.18
CA LYS A 85 4.15 1.41 15.25
C LYS A 85 3.18 2.47 14.72
N MET A 86 2.58 2.23 13.56
CA MET A 86 1.58 3.14 12.99
C MET A 86 0.39 3.32 13.92
N ALA A 87 -0.22 2.23 14.40
CA ALA A 87 -1.40 2.27 15.26
C ALA A 87 -1.15 2.95 16.62
N GLN A 88 0.11 3.02 17.07
CA GLN A 88 0.51 3.64 18.32
C GLN A 88 1.19 5.01 18.14
N GLY A 89 1.37 5.48 16.91
CA GLY A 89 1.98 6.78 16.64
C GLY A 89 3.48 6.84 16.91
N HIS A 90 4.21 5.73 16.75
CA HIS A 90 5.67 5.72 16.84
C HIS A 90 6.32 6.35 15.61
N ALA A 91 7.45 7.06 15.83
CA ALA A 91 8.23 7.71 14.78
C ALA A 91 9.74 7.56 15.06
N ASP A 92 10.17 6.34 15.34
CA ASP A 92 11.54 6.00 15.74
C ASP A 92 12.46 5.67 14.55
N ASP A 93 11.90 5.58 13.35
CA ASP A 93 12.64 5.41 12.09
C ASP A 93 12.03 6.28 10.96
N LEU A 94 12.73 6.36 9.82
CA LEU A 94 12.28 7.17 8.68
C LEU A 94 10.89 6.77 8.18
N ALA A 95 10.61 5.47 8.09
CA ALA A 95 9.33 5.00 7.57
C ALA A 95 8.18 5.36 8.52
N SER A 96 8.33 5.11 9.82
CA SER A 96 7.33 5.45 10.83
C SER A 96 7.13 6.98 10.96
N ALA A 97 8.20 7.77 10.85
CA ALA A 97 8.12 9.23 10.86
C ALA A 97 7.34 9.77 9.63
N ILE A 98 7.61 9.24 8.42
CA ILE A 98 6.87 9.58 7.21
C ILE A 98 5.38 9.23 7.37
N LEU A 99 5.08 8.03 7.85
CA LEU A 99 3.70 7.55 8.01
C LEU A 99 2.92 8.40 9.02
N LEU A 100 3.56 8.81 10.12
CA LEU A 100 2.93 9.69 11.12
C LEU A 100 2.72 11.12 10.59
N ALA A 101 3.64 11.64 9.76
CA ALA A 101 3.55 12.98 9.17
C ALA A 101 2.70 13.04 7.90
N ALA A 102 2.21 11.90 7.40
CA ALA A 102 1.49 11.82 6.14
C ALA A 102 0.12 12.50 6.22
N ASN A 103 -0.20 13.26 5.17
CA ASN A 103 -1.52 13.83 4.92
C ASN A 103 -2.14 13.29 3.62
N ARG A 104 -1.64 12.16 3.14
CA ARG A 104 -2.06 11.48 1.91
C ARG A 104 -2.63 10.10 2.25
N PRO A 105 -3.43 9.52 1.37
CA PRO A 105 -3.91 8.16 1.56
C PRO A 105 -2.76 7.17 1.78
N ILE A 106 -2.98 6.19 2.65
CA ILE A 106 -2.03 5.11 2.91
C ILE A 106 -2.69 3.78 2.53
N LEU A 107 -1.99 2.98 1.76
CA LEU A 107 -2.38 1.61 1.38
C LEU A 107 -1.37 0.62 1.96
N LEU A 108 -1.83 -0.26 2.84
CA LEU A 108 -1.01 -1.32 3.42
C LEU A 108 -1.23 -2.63 2.67
N ALA A 109 -0.14 -3.35 2.41
CA ALA A 109 -0.15 -4.74 1.97
C ALA A 109 0.43 -5.64 3.08
N PRO A 110 -0.39 -6.13 4.02
CA PRO A 110 0.07 -6.91 5.15
C PRO A 110 0.75 -8.21 4.71
N ALA A 111 1.84 -8.56 5.42
CA ALA A 111 2.54 -9.83 5.23
C ALA A 111 3.16 -10.28 6.55
N MET A 112 2.74 -11.43 7.03
CA MET A 112 3.23 -12.05 8.26
C MET A 112 2.76 -13.49 8.36
N ASN A 113 3.35 -14.25 9.27
CA ASN A 113 2.88 -15.59 9.62
C ASN A 113 1.39 -15.57 10.04
N PRO A 114 0.57 -16.60 9.71
CA PRO A 114 -0.84 -16.66 10.05
C PRO A 114 -1.14 -16.53 11.54
N LEU A 115 -0.28 -17.05 12.41
CA LEU A 115 -0.43 -16.89 13.85
C LEU A 115 -0.25 -15.42 14.28
N MET A 116 0.71 -14.73 13.67
CA MET A 116 0.89 -13.29 13.90
C MET A 116 -0.30 -12.49 13.38
N TRP A 117 -0.85 -12.84 12.21
CA TRP A 117 -2.02 -12.19 11.65
C TRP A 117 -3.25 -12.35 12.54
N ASN A 118 -3.47 -13.55 13.09
CA ASN A 118 -4.59 -13.87 13.95
C ASN A 118 -4.38 -13.44 15.42
N ASN A 119 -3.17 -12.99 15.78
CA ASN A 119 -2.89 -12.52 17.13
C ASN A 119 -3.79 -11.35 17.50
N ALA A 120 -4.32 -11.37 18.73
CA ALA A 120 -5.24 -10.34 19.22
C ALA A 120 -4.65 -8.93 19.15
N ALA A 121 -3.33 -8.77 19.37
CA ALA A 121 -2.66 -7.47 19.23
C ALA A 121 -2.69 -6.97 17.78
N THR A 122 -2.35 -7.84 16.82
CA THR A 122 -2.39 -7.52 15.40
C THR A 122 -3.80 -7.15 14.95
N ARG A 123 -4.81 -7.92 15.37
CA ARG A 123 -6.22 -7.66 15.03
C ARG A 123 -6.70 -6.32 15.59
N ARG A 124 -6.29 -5.94 16.81
CA ARG A 124 -6.59 -4.62 17.37
C ARG A 124 -5.93 -3.50 16.57
N ASN A 125 -4.67 -3.67 16.17
CA ASN A 125 -3.95 -2.68 15.37
C ASN A 125 -4.57 -2.51 13.98
N VAL A 126 -4.95 -3.61 13.32
CA VAL A 126 -5.68 -3.59 12.04
C VAL A 126 -6.96 -2.76 12.19
N ALA A 127 -7.80 -3.12 13.16
CA ALA A 127 -9.06 -2.41 13.38
C ALA A 127 -8.88 -0.92 13.74
N GLN A 128 -7.77 -0.56 14.42
CA GLN A 128 -7.44 0.83 14.67
C GLN A 128 -7.05 1.55 13.38
N LEU A 129 -6.15 0.99 12.59
CA LEU A 129 -5.69 1.59 11.34
C LEU A 129 -6.83 1.78 10.33
N GLU A 130 -7.77 0.82 10.26
CA GLU A 130 -8.97 0.95 9.44
C GLU A 130 -9.87 2.11 9.91
N ARG A 131 -10.06 2.28 11.22
CA ARG A 131 -10.81 3.42 11.79
C ARG A 131 -10.13 4.76 11.49
N ASP A 132 -8.79 4.76 11.44
CA ASP A 132 -7.99 5.94 11.11
C ASP A 132 -7.95 6.23 9.59
N GLY A 133 -8.68 5.44 8.78
CA GLY A 133 -8.82 5.64 7.34
C GLY A 133 -7.70 5.04 6.49
N VAL A 134 -6.87 4.18 7.08
CA VAL A 134 -5.82 3.46 6.35
C VAL A 134 -6.44 2.31 5.55
N ALA A 135 -6.17 2.29 4.26
CA ALA A 135 -6.65 1.22 3.38
C ALA A 135 -5.73 -0.01 3.42
N MET A 136 -6.31 -1.17 3.21
CA MET A 136 -5.57 -2.43 3.17
C MET A 136 -5.90 -3.24 1.91
N ILE A 137 -4.90 -4.01 1.43
CA ILE A 137 -5.07 -5.01 0.38
C ILE A 137 -4.45 -6.32 0.83
N GLY A 138 -5.22 -7.38 0.87
CA GLY A 138 -4.84 -8.64 1.49
C GLY A 138 -4.92 -8.59 3.02
N PRO A 139 -4.16 -9.43 3.76
CA PRO A 139 -3.29 -10.48 3.20
C PRO A 139 -4.09 -11.61 2.56
N ASN A 140 -3.46 -12.26 1.57
CA ASN A 140 -4.03 -13.41 0.88
C ASN A 140 -3.80 -14.70 1.69
N ALA A 141 -4.63 -15.72 1.41
CA ALA A 141 -4.40 -17.06 1.91
C ALA A 141 -3.41 -17.80 1.00
N GLY A 142 -2.66 -18.74 1.56
CA GLY A 142 -1.75 -19.60 0.80
C GLY A 142 -0.69 -20.25 1.65
N GLU A 143 0.19 -21.01 0.99
CA GLU A 143 1.38 -21.58 1.63
C GLU A 143 2.35 -20.47 2.04
N MET A 144 3.00 -20.63 3.17
CA MET A 144 4.00 -19.73 3.70
C MET A 144 5.42 -20.14 3.32
N ALA A 145 6.41 -19.33 3.67
CA ALA A 145 7.82 -19.65 3.45
C ALA A 145 8.29 -20.83 4.34
N GLU A 146 7.62 -21.06 5.47
CA GLU A 146 7.88 -22.22 6.33
C GLU A 146 7.06 -23.41 5.85
N ALA A 147 7.73 -24.56 5.75
CA ALA A 147 7.10 -25.80 5.31
C ALA A 147 5.94 -26.20 6.24
N ASN A 148 4.82 -26.60 5.65
CA ASN A 148 3.59 -27.00 6.34
C ASN A 148 2.79 -25.87 7.04
N GLU A 149 3.15 -24.61 6.83
CA GLU A 149 2.31 -23.49 7.24
C GLU A 149 1.47 -22.97 6.07
N ALA A 150 0.16 -23.02 6.23
CA ALA A 150 -0.78 -22.45 5.28
C ALA A 150 -1.83 -21.60 6.04
N GLY A 151 -2.26 -20.52 5.44
CA GLY A 151 -3.26 -19.67 6.05
C GLY A 151 -3.27 -18.25 5.47
N VAL A 152 -4.00 -17.37 6.13
CA VAL A 152 -4.06 -15.94 5.77
C VAL A 152 -2.84 -15.24 6.35
N GLY A 153 -2.03 -14.62 5.48
CA GLY A 153 -0.82 -13.91 5.91
C GLY A 153 0.13 -13.57 4.76
N ARG A 154 -0.13 -14.11 3.54
CA ARG A 154 0.65 -13.77 2.35
C ARG A 154 0.38 -12.34 1.89
N MET A 155 1.42 -11.60 1.58
CA MET A 155 1.27 -10.31 0.91
C MET A 155 0.49 -10.50 -0.40
N ALA A 156 -0.46 -9.61 -0.65
CA ALA A 156 -1.11 -9.52 -1.95
C ALA A 156 -0.08 -9.47 -3.09
N GLU A 157 -0.44 -9.96 -4.25
CA GLU A 157 0.50 -10.00 -5.37
C GLU A 157 0.79 -8.58 -5.91
N PRO A 158 2.00 -8.31 -6.44
CA PRO A 158 2.39 -6.99 -6.94
C PRO A 158 1.39 -6.39 -7.92
N MET A 159 0.77 -7.20 -8.77
CA MET A 159 -0.26 -6.75 -9.71
C MET A 159 -1.53 -6.27 -9.00
N GLU A 160 -1.95 -6.96 -7.94
CA GLU A 160 -3.12 -6.59 -7.15
C GLU A 160 -2.87 -5.27 -6.42
N ILE A 161 -1.69 -5.14 -5.79
CA ILE A 161 -1.29 -3.90 -5.09
C ILE A 161 -1.22 -2.73 -6.07
N ALA A 162 -0.60 -2.93 -7.25
CA ALA A 162 -0.50 -1.89 -8.26
C ALA A 162 -1.88 -1.46 -8.78
N ALA A 163 -2.80 -2.39 -8.99
CA ALA A 163 -4.17 -2.09 -9.40
C ALA A 163 -4.96 -1.35 -8.30
N ALA A 164 -4.73 -1.71 -7.03
CA ALA A 164 -5.34 -0.99 -5.91
C ALA A 164 -4.77 0.44 -5.80
N ALA A 165 -3.44 0.61 -5.90
CA ALA A 165 -2.79 1.92 -5.89
C ALA A 165 -3.32 2.83 -7.01
N GLU A 166 -3.48 2.31 -8.21
CA GLU A 166 -4.02 3.06 -9.36
C GLU A 166 -5.42 3.62 -9.07
N LYS A 167 -6.27 2.90 -8.33
CA LYS A 167 -7.61 3.39 -7.97
C LYS A 167 -7.56 4.65 -7.09
N PHE A 168 -6.56 4.77 -6.20
CA PHE A 168 -6.36 5.96 -5.37
C PHE A 168 -5.85 7.14 -6.19
N LEU A 169 -5.06 6.86 -7.23
CA LEU A 169 -4.41 7.89 -8.06
C LEU A 169 -5.30 8.37 -9.21
N ARG A 170 -6.38 7.65 -9.52
CA ARG A 170 -7.32 8.10 -10.55
C ARG A 170 -8.08 9.34 -10.06
N PRO A 171 -8.18 10.38 -10.88
CA PRO A 171 -9.04 11.50 -10.55
C PRO A 171 -10.48 11.01 -10.34
N PRO A 172 -11.24 11.63 -9.41
CA PRO A 172 -12.63 11.27 -9.20
C PRO A 172 -13.37 11.37 -10.53
N GLN A 173 -13.96 10.26 -10.97
CA GLN A 173 -14.75 10.26 -12.21
C GLN A 173 -15.94 11.20 -12.05
N PRO A 174 -16.20 12.09 -13.02
CA PRO A 174 -17.39 12.90 -13.00
C PRO A 174 -18.59 11.97 -12.88
N ARG A 175 -19.47 12.24 -11.93
CA ARG A 175 -20.73 11.55 -11.78
C ARG A 175 -21.81 12.37 -12.50
N PRO A 176 -21.99 12.19 -13.82
CA PRO A 176 -22.85 13.06 -14.62
C PRO A 176 -24.32 13.03 -14.18
N LEU A 177 -24.70 11.96 -13.46
CA LEU A 177 -26.04 11.77 -12.92
C LEU A 177 -26.14 12.09 -11.41
N ALA A 178 -25.09 12.59 -10.77
CA ALA A 178 -25.15 12.97 -9.36
C ALA A 178 -26.20 14.08 -9.15
N GLY A 179 -27.16 13.87 -8.25
CA GLY A 179 -28.25 14.80 -7.98
C GLY A 179 -29.34 14.85 -9.07
N LYS A 180 -29.26 14.05 -10.14
CA LYS A 180 -30.32 13.92 -11.15
C LYS A 180 -31.25 12.76 -10.79
N ARG A 181 -32.55 12.99 -11.04
CA ARG A 181 -33.55 11.92 -11.02
C ARG A 181 -33.60 11.31 -12.42
N VAL A 182 -33.39 10.00 -12.51
CA VAL A 182 -33.43 9.27 -13.79
C VAL A 182 -34.61 8.32 -13.75
N LEU A 183 -35.50 8.46 -14.72
CA LEU A 183 -36.57 7.48 -14.95
C LEU A 183 -36.13 6.58 -16.11
N ILE A 184 -36.08 5.27 -15.84
CA ILE A 184 -35.79 4.28 -16.87
C ILE A 184 -37.10 3.52 -17.10
N THR A 185 -37.60 3.57 -18.35
CA THR A 185 -38.69 2.72 -18.79
C THR A 185 -38.10 1.60 -19.63
N ALA A 186 -38.34 0.36 -19.20
CA ALA A 186 -38.01 -0.84 -19.95
C ALA A 186 -39.28 -1.66 -20.12
N GLY A 187 -39.64 -1.96 -21.36
CA GLY A 187 -40.77 -2.83 -21.67
C GLY A 187 -40.72 -3.21 -23.14
N PRO A 188 -41.25 -4.36 -23.53
CA PRO A 188 -41.40 -4.73 -24.92
C PRO A 188 -42.32 -3.73 -25.62
N THR A 189 -41.84 -3.04 -26.63
CA THR A 189 -42.69 -2.36 -27.58
C THR A 189 -43.37 -3.43 -28.42
N HIS A 190 -44.65 -3.60 -28.20
CA HIS A 190 -45.48 -4.45 -29.05
C HIS A 190 -45.93 -3.57 -30.23
N GLU A 191 -45.24 -3.67 -31.36
CA GLU A 191 -45.79 -3.17 -32.61
C GLU A 191 -46.75 -4.22 -33.16
N PRO A 192 -48.06 -3.91 -33.36
CA PRO A 192 -48.95 -4.82 -34.08
C PRO A 192 -48.45 -4.92 -35.51
N ILE A 193 -48.15 -6.17 -35.91
CA ILE A 193 -47.84 -6.46 -37.33
C ILE A 193 -49.11 -6.14 -38.10
N ASP A 194 -49.02 -5.17 -39.02
CA ASP A 194 -50.09 -4.82 -39.93
C ASP A 194 -50.50 -6.04 -40.76
N PRO A 195 -51.77 -6.36 -40.96
CA PRO A 195 -52.24 -7.55 -41.70
C PRO A 195 -51.97 -7.49 -43.17
#